data_dbffad41938727240890e5bcb687d241
#
_entry.id   dbffad41938727240890e5bcb687d241
#
_cell.length_a   1.000
_cell.length_b   1.000
_cell.length_c   1.000
_cell.angle_alpha   90.00
_cell.angle_beta   90.00
_cell.angle_gamma   90.00
#
_symmetry.space_group_name_H-M   'P 1'
#
loop_
_entity.id
_entity.type
_entity.pdbx_description
1 polymer ?
#
loop_
_entity_poly.entity_id
_entity_poly.type
_entity_poly.pdbx_seq_one_letter_code
_entity_poly.pdbx_strand_id
1 'polypeptide(L)'
;SDYGKVYDTFYKHDITHVVHLAAETHVDNSILDADAFLRTNIMGTHNLLKAALKFEIRRFHHVSTDEVYGHLEKGDKKFSEETPYDPRNPYSASKAASDMFVRAYGSTFKLPFTLSNCSNNYGPKQHKEKFLPVVINSILNGDKIPIYGKGANIRDWIYVEDHCSAIWKILTKGKYAETYLVGSNCEKTNLE
;
A
#
# COMPACT_ATOMS: atom_id res chain seq x y z
N SER A 1 14.13 7.67 3.74
CA SER A 1 14.04 8.55 2.55
C SER A 1 15.35 9.26 2.18
N ASP A 2 16.49 8.64 2.47
CA ASP A 2 17.83 9.15 2.12
C ASP A 2 18.14 8.80 0.66
N TYR A 3 18.17 9.83 -0.21
CA TYR A 3 18.42 9.62 -1.64
C TYR A 3 19.84 9.10 -1.91
N GLY A 4 20.85 9.53 -1.13
CA GLY A 4 22.24 9.05 -1.30
C GLY A 4 22.34 7.54 -1.13
N LYS A 5 21.73 6.99 -0.08
CA LYS A 5 21.69 5.54 0.15
C LYS A 5 20.91 4.79 -0.93
N VAL A 6 19.79 5.35 -1.41
CA VAL A 6 19.04 4.77 -2.53
C VAL A 6 19.91 4.74 -3.78
N TYR A 7 20.52 5.87 -4.13
CA TYR A 7 21.42 5.98 -5.28
C TYR A 7 22.55 4.95 -5.22
N ASP A 8 23.26 4.87 -4.09
CA ASP A 8 24.38 3.94 -3.88
C ASP A 8 23.94 2.47 -4.04
N THR A 9 22.71 2.15 -3.57
CA THR A 9 22.17 0.80 -3.74
C THR A 9 21.93 0.46 -5.21
N PHE A 10 21.31 1.36 -5.97
CA PHE A 10 21.10 1.14 -7.40
C PHE A 10 22.43 1.05 -8.17
N TYR A 11 23.38 1.91 -7.83
CA TYR A 11 24.71 1.92 -8.47
C TYR A 11 25.50 0.63 -8.23
N LYS A 12 25.43 0.09 -7.00
CA LYS A 12 26.21 -1.10 -6.60
C LYS A 12 25.62 -2.43 -7.08
N HIS A 13 24.32 -2.51 -7.33
CA HIS A 13 23.62 -3.79 -7.48
C HIS A 13 22.92 -4.00 -8.81
N ASP A 14 23.16 -3.19 -9.84
CA ASP A 14 22.54 -3.30 -11.18
C ASP A 14 21.02 -3.57 -11.12
N ILE A 15 20.31 -2.77 -10.31
CA ILE A 15 18.88 -2.95 -10.07
C ILE A 15 18.10 -2.79 -11.38
N THR A 16 17.38 -3.84 -11.78
CA THR A 16 16.55 -3.83 -13.00
C THR A 16 15.06 -3.69 -12.74
N HIS A 17 14.60 -4.08 -11.55
CA HIS A 17 13.19 -4.04 -11.15
C HIS A 17 13.10 -3.54 -9.71
N VAL A 18 12.09 -2.73 -9.45
CA VAL A 18 11.77 -2.26 -8.09
C VAL A 18 10.36 -2.72 -7.73
N VAL A 19 10.21 -3.36 -6.57
CA VAL A 19 8.92 -3.59 -5.92
C VAL A 19 8.90 -2.75 -4.65
N HIS A 20 8.12 -1.67 -4.67
CA HIS A 20 8.10 -0.69 -3.60
C HIS A 20 6.93 -0.95 -2.64
N LEU A 21 7.24 -1.63 -1.51
CA LEU A 21 6.30 -1.89 -0.41
C LEU A 21 6.59 -1.02 0.82
N ALA A 22 7.73 -0.32 0.86
CA ALA A 22 8.13 0.43 2.03
C ALA A 22 7.20 1.63 2.28
N ALA A 23 6.57 1.67 3.44
CA ALA A 23 5.67 2.75 3.84
C ALA A 23 5.50 2.80 5.36
N GLU A 24 5.16 3.96 5.89
CA GLU A 24 4.44 4.09 7.15
C GLU A 24 2.97 3.72 6.91
N THR A 25 2.39 2.84 7.76
CA THR A 25 1.09 2.22 7.46
C THR A 25 0.08 2.21 8.60
N HIS A 26 0.39 2.81 9.74
CA HIS A 26 -0.52 2.82 10.89
C HIS A 26 -1.38 4.10 10.87
N VAL A 27 -2.69 3.95 10.66
CA VAL A 27 -3.60 5.10 10.50
C VAL A 27 -3.57 6.00 11.73
N ASP A 28 -3.68 5.44 12.96
CA ASP A 28 -3.70 6.25 14.18
C ASP A 28 -2.39 7.04 14.36
N ASN A 29 -1.24 6.42 14.03
CA ASN A 29 0.04 7.14 14.06
C ASN A 29 0.05 8.29 13.04
N SER A 30 -0.62 8.15 11.90
CA SER A 30 -0.71 9.23 10.91
C SER A 30 -1.53 10.42 11.38
N ILE A 31 -2.49 10.18 12.29
CA ILE A 31 -3.29 11.23 12.90
C ILE A 31 -2.48 11.97 13.97
N LEU A 32 -1.61 11.25 14.69
CA LEU A 32 -0.75 11.82 15.71
C LEU A 32 0.46 12.58 15.12
N ASP A 33 1.09 12.04 14.08
CA ASP A 33 2.24 12.63 13.38
C ASP A 33 2.19 12.33 11.88
N ALA A 34 1.64 13.25 11.11
CA ALA A 34 1.58 13.14 9.65
C ALA A 34 2.94 13.31 8.97
N ASP A 35 3.91 13.98 9.60
CA ASP A 35 5.21 14.29 9.01
C ASP A 35 6.02 13.04 8.66
N ALA A 36 5.95 12.01 9.51
CA ALA A 36 6.60 10.73 9.23
C ALA A 36 6.07 10.10 7.94
N PHE A 37 4.76 10.21 7.69
CA PHE A 37 4.10 9.69 6.49
C PHE A 37 4.46 10.49 5.23
N LEU A 38 4.54 11.83 5.33
CA LEU A 38 5.01 12.67 4.22
C LEU A 38 6.44 12.32 3.83
N ARG A 39 7.32 12.21 4.82
CA ARG A 39 8.74 11.88 4.58
C ARG A 39 8.92 10.46 4.02
N THR A 40 8.23 9.48 4.57
CA THR A 40 8.41 8.08 4.17
C THR A 40 7.64 7.78 2.89
N ASN A 41 6.34 8.05 2.87
CA ASN A 41 5.49 7.60 1.78
C ASN A 41 5.64 8.47 0.53
N ILE A 42 5.75 9.80 0.68
CA ILE A 42 5.85 10.70 -0.48
C ILE A 42 7.32 10.91 -0.87
N MET A 43 8.14 11.44 0.04
CA MET A 43 9.55 11.73 -0.30
C MET A 43 10.35 10.45 -0.53
N GLY A 44 10.08 9.37 0.22
CA GLY A 44 10.70 8.07 -0.01
C GLY A 44 10.37 7.50 -1.39
N THR A 45 9.11 7.54 -1.80
CA THR A 45 8.68 7.14 -3.14
C THR A 45 9.33 8.01 -4.22
N HIS A 46 9.33 9.34 -4.04
CA HIS A 46 9.98 10.26 -4.97
C HIS A 46 11.48 9.94 -5.15
N ASN A 47 12.19 9.65 -4.07
CA ASN A 47 13.61 9.28 -4.13
C ASN A 47 13.85 7.99 -4.91
N LEU A 48 12.98 6.98 -4.72
CA LEU A 48 13.04 5.74 -5.49
C LEU A 48 12.74 5.98 -6.98
N LEU A 49 11.76 6.81 -7.30
CA LEU A 49 11.41 7.17 -8.68
C LEU A 49 12.55 7.91 -9.37
N LYS A 50 13.23 8.83 -8.67
CA LYS A 50 14.44 9.51 -9.19
C LYS A 50 15.55 8.52 -9.53
N ALA A 51 15.83 7.58 -8.62
CA ALA A 51 16.83 6.56 -8.86
C ALA A 51 16.41 5.63 -10.01
N ALA A 52 15.16 5.18 -10.00
CA ALA A 52 14.60 4.33 -11.05
C ALA A 52 14.74 4.95 -12.44
N LEU A 53 14.47 6.25 -12.57
CA LEU A 53 14.64 6.99 -13.81
C LEU A 53 16.13 7.13 -14.19
N LYS A 54 16.98 7.48 -13.22
CA LYS A 54 18.43 7.68 -13.44
C LYS A 54 19.13 6.41 -13.93
N PHE A 55 18.72 5.24 -13.41
CA PHE A 55 19.31 3.94 -13.74
C PHE A 55 18.53 3.15 -14.80
N GLU A 56 17.52 3.78 -15.43
CA GLU A 56 16.77 3.22 -16.56
C GLU A 56 16.24 1.80 -16.28
N ILE A 57 15.64 1.60 -15.08
CA ILE A 57 15.14 0.28 -14.69
C ILE A 57 14.05 -0.23 -15.64
N ARG A 58 13.91 -1.54 -15.73
CA ARG A 58 12.94 -2.19 -16.61
C ARG A 58 11.51 -2.10 -16.13
N ARG A 59 11.29 -2.05 -14.78
CA ARG A 59 9.96 -1.93 -14.18
C ARG A 59 10.02 -1.40 -12.76
N PHE A 60 9.09 -0.50 -12.45
CA PHE A 60 8.77 -0.02 -11.12
C PHE A 60 7.37 -0.47 -10.74
N HIS A 61 7.23 -1.39 -9.77
CA HIS A 61 5.93 -1.77 -9.22
C HIS A 61 5.71 -1.07 -7.89
N HIS A 62 4.66 -0.23 -7.81
CA HIS A 62 4.28 0.46 -6.59
C HIS A 62 3.10 -0.26 -5.92
N VAL A 63 3.28 -0.68 -4.67
CA VAL A 63 2.23 -1.28 -3.86
C VAL A 63 1.58 -0.20 -3.00
N SER A 64 0.29 0.03 -3.24
CA SER A 64 -0.56 0.99 -2.54
C SER A 64 -1.69 0.26 -1.80
N THR A 65 -2.74 0.97 -1.46
CA THR A 65 -3.85 0.51 -0.63
C THR A 65 -5.19 0.89 -1.24
N ASP A 66 -6.23 0.13 -1.00
CA ASP A 66 -7.62 0.46 -1.34
C ASP A 66 -8.15 1.66 -0.54
N GLU A 67 -7.53 2.00 0.60
CA GLU A 67 -7.91 3.18 1.40
C GLU A 67 -7.77 4.51 0.65
N VAL A 68 -7.07 4.54 -0.49
CA VAL A 68 -7.01 5.73 -1.35
C VAL A 68 -8.35 6.05 -2.02
N TYR A 69 -9.25 5.07 -2.12
CA TYR A 69 -10.60 5.24 -2.66
C TYR A 69 -11.63 5.72 -1.63
N GLY A 70 -11.26 5.74 -0.35
CA GLY A 70 -12.09 6.23 0.74
C GLY A 70 -12.85 5.14 1.48
N HIS A 71 -14.13 5.37 1.72
CA HIS A 71 -15.01 4.50 2.52
C HIS A 71 -16.15 3.98 1.66
N LEU A 72 -16.59 2.75 1.95
CA LEU A 72 -17.84 2.19 1.44
C LEU A 72 -18.84 1.99 2.57
N GLU A 73 -20.09 2.35 2.32
CA GLU A 73 -21.23 2.01 3.16
C GLU A 73 -21.86 0.69 2.69
N LYS A 74 -22.68 0.10 3.54
CA LYS A 74 -23.38 -1.16 3.20
C LYS A 74 -24.33 -0.94 2.01
N GLY A 75 -24.05 -1.62 0.91
CA GLY A 75 -24.82 -1.52 -0.33
C GLY A 75 -24.18 -0.66 -1.42
N ASP A 76 -23.07 0.02 -1.12
CA ASP A 76 -22.30 0.72 -2.13
C ASP A 76 -21.67 -0.26 -3.14
N LYS A 77 -21.39 0.27 -4.33
CA LYS A 77 -20.61 -0.48 -5.33
C LYS A 77 -19.18 -0.65 -4.83
N LYS A 78 -18.62 -1.85 -5.04
CA LYS A 78 -17.20 -2.11 -4.76
C LYS A 78 -16.32 -1.16 -5.55
N PHE A 79 -15.12 -0.91 -5.03
CA PHE A 79 -14.10 -0.16 -5.75
C PHE A 79 -13.73 -0.84 -7.07
N SER A 80 -13.41 -0.02 -8.04
CA SER A 80 -12.85 -0.42 -9.33
C SER A 80 -11.65 0.47 -9.67
N GLU A 81 -10.91 0.14 -10.69
CA GLU A 81 -9.78 0.96 -11.17
C GLU A 81 -10.22 2.36 -11.64
N GLU A 82 -11.53 2.53 -11.95
CA GLU A 82 -12.15 3.80 -12.35
C GLU A 82 -12.68 4.62 -11.17
N THR A 83 -12.69 4.04 -9.95
CA THR A 83 -13.17 4.74 -8.75
C THR A 83 -12.28 5.95 -8.46
N PRO A 84 -12.83 7.16 -8.29
CA PRO A 84 -12.03 8.34 -7.92
C PRO A 84 -11.38 8.17 -6.56
N TYR A 85 -10.17 8.70 -6.40
CA TYR A 85 -9.49 8.76 -5.10
C TYR A 85 -10.20 9.74 -4.16
N ASP A 86 -10.49 9.28 -2.94
CA ASP A 86 -11.12 10.06 -1.87
C ASP A 86 -10.53 9.69 -0.50
N PRO A 87 -9.22 9.88 -0.29
CA PRO A 87 -8.53 9.48 0.94
C PRO A 87 -9.07 10.25 2.17
N ARG A 88 -9.34 9.55 3.28
CA ARG A 88 -10.04 10.10 4.45
C ARG A 88 -9.15 10.25 5.70
N ASN A 89 -7.86 9.94 5.63
CA ASN A 89 -6.91 10.11 6.72
C ASN A 89 -5.50 10.45 6.16
N PRO A 90 -4.56 10.95 7.00
CA PRO A 90 -3.22 11.33 6.52
C PRO A 90 -2.43 10.18 5.89
N TYR A 91 -2.58 8.94 6.38
CA TYR A 91 -1.97 7.76 5.76
C TYR A 91 -2.48 7.56 4.33
N SER A 92 -3.80 7.43 4.15
CA SER A 92 -4.37 7.21 2.81
C SER A 92 -4.09 8.38 1.87
N ALA A 93 -4.08 9.62 2.38
CA ALA A 93 -3.70 10.80 1.61
C ALA A 93 -2.23 10.73 1.16
N SER A 94 -1.30 10.30 2.03
CA SER A 94 0.10 10.13 1.67
C SER A 94 0.32 9.03 0.63
N LYS A 95 -0.46 7.95 0.68
CA LYS A 95 -0.43 6.87 -0.32
C LYS A 95 -1.01 7.35 -1.65
N ALA A 96 -2.15 8.05 -1.65
CA ALA A 96 -2.73 8.65 -2.85
C ALA A 96 -1.75 9.62 -3.52
N ALA A 97 -1.07 10.46 -2.75
CA ALA A 97 -0.04 11.36 -3.27
C ALA A 97 1.12 10.58 -3.91
N SER A 98 1.58 9.49 -3.28
CA SER A 98 2.62 8.62 -3.84
C SER A 98 2.19 7.99 -5.16
N ASP A 99 0.95 7.51 -5.25
CA ASP A 99 0.37 6.95 -6.47
C ASP A 99 0.37 7.99 -7.62
N MET A 100 0.01 9.24 -7.29
CA MET A 100 0.02 10.33 -8.27
C MET A 100 1.45 10.65 -8.75
N PHE A 101 2.46 10.61 -7.87
CA PHE A 101 3.86 10.76 -8.28
C PHE A 101 4.30 9.63 -9.22
N VAL A 102 3.95 8.37 -8.94
CA VAL A 102 4.25 7.22 -9.81
C VAL A 102 3.64 7.42 -11.19
N ARG A 103 2.36 7.80 -11.26
CA ARG A 103 1.64 8.07 -12.52
C ARG A 103 2.27 9.25 -13.28
N ALA A 104 2.63 10.34 -12.57
CA ALA A 104 3.26 11.50 -13.16
C ALA A 104 4.62 11.16 -13.78
N TYR A 105 5.44 10.34 -13.10
CA TYR A 105 6.71 9.86 -13.65
C TYR A 105 6.53 8.98 -14.89
N GLY A 106 5.52 8.11 -14.89
CA GLY A 106 5.15 7.32 -16.05
C GLY A 106 4.72 8.19 -17.23
N SER A 107 3.86 9.17 -16.99
CA SER A 107 3.34 10.07 -18.03
C SER A 107 4.43 10.99 -18.60
N THR A 108 5.18 11.66 -17.70
CA THR A 108 6.15 12.71 -18.08
C THR A 108 7.47 12.12 -18.59
N PHE A 109 8.02 11.15 -17.85
CA PHE A 109 9.36 10.62 -18.13
C PHE A 109 9.37 9.22 -18.75
N LYS A 110 8.18 8.68 -19.06
CA LYS A 110 8.01 7.32 -19.62
C LYS A 110 8.61 6.22 -18.73
N LEU A 111 8.67 6.45 -17.42
CA LEU A 111 9.10 5.41 -16.48
C LEU A 111 8.17 4.18 -16.60
N PRO A 112 8.68 2.97 -16.85
CA PRO A 112 7.85 1.77 -16.97
C PRO A 112 7.33 1.34 -15.60
N PHE A 113 6.10 1.72 -15.24
CA PHE A 113 5.51 1.39 -13.95
C PHE A 113 4.29 0.49 -14.05
N THR A 114 3.97 -0.15 -12.94
CA THR A 114 2.67 -0.73 -12.60
C THR A 114 2.33 -0.34 -11.17
N LEU A 115 1.04 -0.24 -10.85
CA LEU A 115 0.56 0.12 -9.52
C LEU A 115 -0.48 -0.90 -9.06
N SER A 116 -0.48 -1.26 -7.78
CA SER A 116 -1.56 -2.05 -7.19
C SER A 116 -2.11 -1.40 -5.92
N ASN A 117 -3.43 -1.41 -5.79
CA ASN A 117 -4.14 -1.03 -4.58
C ASN A 117 -4.69 -2.31 -3.93
N CYS A 118 -4.11 -2.71 -2.79
CA CYS A 118 -4.49 -3.95 -2.13
C CYS A 118 -5.45 -3.70 -0.96
N SER A 119 -6.30 -4.68 -0.69
CA SER A 119 -7.11 -4.76 0.51
C SER A 119 -6.28 -5.12 1.76
N ASN A 120 -6.94 -5.32 2.91
CA ASN A 120 -6.26 -5.61 4.16
C ASN A 120 -5.55 -6.97 4.11
N ASN A 121 -4.25 -6.95 4.25
CA ASN A 121 -3.44 -8.17 4.30
C ASN A 121 -3.48 -8.81 5.67
N TYR A 122 -3.45 -10.14 5.71
CA TYR A 122 -3.24 -10.91 6.93
C TYR A 122 -2.34 -12.11 6.66
N GLY A 123 -1.70 -12.62 7.71
CA GLY A 123 -0.87 -13.82 7.62
C GLY A 123 0.27 -13.86 8.62
N PRO A 124 1.13 -14.90 8.54
CA PRO A 124 2.28 -15.06 9.43
C PRO A 124 3.21 -13.85 9.41
N LYS A 125 3.75 -13.50 10.59
CA LYS A 125 4.69 -12.39 10.79
C LYS A 125 4.09 -11.00 10.56
N GLN A 126 2.77 -10.86 10.49
CA GLN A 126 2.12 -9.54 10.45
C GLN A 126 2.52 -8.72 11.70
N HIS A 127 2.74 -7.43 11.52
CA HIS A 127 3.18 -6.55 12.61
C HIS A 127 2.16 -6.55 13.76
N LYS A 128 2.68 -6.65 14.98
CA LYS A 128 1.88 -6.83 16.23
C LYS A 128 0.83 -5.73 16.49
N GLU A 129 0.99 -4.56 15.91
CA GLU A 129 0.06 -3.43 16.04
C GLU A 129 -1.18 -3.55 15.12
N LYS A 130 -1.15 -4.46 14.16
CA LYS A 130 -2.28 -4.66 13.25
C LYS A 130 -3.41 -5.44 13.91
N PHE A 131 -4.63 -5.22 13.42
CA PHE A 131 -5.88 -5.69 14.04
C PHE A 131 -5.85 -7.19 14.39
N LEU A 132 -5.59 -8.08 13.43
CA LEU A 132 -5.61 -9.53 13.70
C LEU A 132 -4.56 -9.99 14.71
N PRO A 133 -3.28 -9.57 14.64
CA PRO A 133 -2.31 -9.83 15.72
C PRO A 133 -2.75 -9.30 17.09
N VAL A 134 -3.34 -8.11 17.17
CA VAL A 134 -3.87 -7.57 18.43
C VAL A 134 -4.98 -8.46 18.96
N VAL A 135 -5.95 -8.87 18.16
CA VAL A 135 -7.02 -9.79 18.55
C VAL A 135 -6.47 -11.11 19.07
N ILE A 136 -5.55 -11.74 18.31
CA ILE A 136 -4.93 -13.01 18.70
C ILE A 136 -4.19 -12.89 20.04
N ASN A 137 -3.37 -11.86 20.21
CA ASN A 137 -2.62 -11.64 21.44
C ASN A 137 -3.56 -11.38 22.62
N SER A 138 -4.62 -10.59 22.43
CA SER A 138 -5.62 -10.36 23.51
C SER A 138 -6.28 -11.66 23.94
N ILE A 139 -6.66 -12.51 23.00
CA ILE A 139 -7.24 -13.83 23.32
C ILE A 139 -6.25 -14.71 24.09
N LEU A 140 -4.99 -14.78 23.63
CA LEU A 140 -3.97 -15.62 24.28
C LEU A 140 -3.62 -15.16 25.69
N ASN A 141 -3.67 -13.85 25.96
CA ASN A 141 -3.39 -13.26 27.26
C ASN A 141 -4.61 -13.19 28.19
N GLY A 142 -5.81 -13.49 27.69
CA GLY A 142 -7.05 -13.30 28.44
C GLY A 142 -7.46 -11.83 28.59
N ASP A 143 -6.95 -10.96 27.73
CA ASP A 143 -7.25 -9.53 27.71
C ASP A 143 -8.54 -9.24 26.94
N LYS A 144 -9.12 -8.05 27.18
CA LYS A 144 -10.25 -7.57 26.35
C LYS A 144 -9.77 -7.20 24.97
N ILE A 145 -10.48 -7.66 23.94
CA ILE A 145 -10.22 -7.28 22.56
C ILE A 145 -10.62 -5.81 22.35
N PRO A 146 -9.71 -4.93 21.91
CA PRO A 146 -10.05 -3.55 21.61
C PRO A 146 -10.85 -3.48 20.31
N ILE A 147 -12.10 -3.02 20.39
CA ILE A 147 -12.95 -2.80 19.24
C ILE A 147 -13.19 -1.30 19.08
N TYR A 148 -12.79 -0.75 17.94
CA TYR A 148 -13.03 0.66 17.61
C TYR A 148 -14.50 0.90 17.27
N GLY A 149 -15.10 1.90 17.88
CA GLY A 149 -16.50 2.28 17.67
C GLY A 149 -17.46 1.11 17.98
N LYS A 150 -18.33 0.81 17.04
CA LYS A 150 -19.31 -0.31 17.14
C LYS A 150 -18.80 -1.61 16.48
N GLY A 151 -17.59 -1.65 15.97
CA GLY A 151 -17.04 -2.81 15.26
C GLY A 151 -17.72 -3.13 13.92
N ALA A 152 -18.49 -2.19 13.36
CA ALA A 152 -19.24 -2.36 12.12
C ALA A 152 -18.42 -2.06 10.85
N ASN A 153 -17.17 -1.63 11.00
CA ASN A 153 -16.28 -1.36 9.87
C ASN A 153 -16.09 -2.63 9.04
N ILE A 154 -16.39 -2.54 7.75
CA ILE A 154 -16.22 -3.64 6.81
C ILE A 154 -14.86 -3.50 6.15
N ARG A 155 -14.14 -4.62 6.02
CA ARG A 155 -12.85 -4.73 5.32
C ARG A 155 -12.83 -5.99 4.47
N ASP A 156 -12.24 -5.90 3.29
CA ASP A 156 -11.84 -7.08 2.53
C ASP A 156 -10.49 -7.59 3.06
N TRP A 157 -10.34 -8.89 3.20
CA TRP A 157 -9.17 -9.51 3.81
C TRP A 157 -8.48 -10.47 2.84
N ILE A 158 -7.25 -10.16 2.44
CA ILE A 158 -6.45 -10.99 1.55
C ILE A 158 -5.30 -11.68 2.30
N TYR A 159 -5.12 -12.97 2.06
CA TYR A 159 -3.97 -13.70 2.61
C TYR A 159 -2.67 -13.23 1.96
N VAL A 160 -1.64 -13.05 2.76
CA VAL A 160 -0.39 -12.39 2.32
C VAL A 160 0.31 -13.11 1.16
N GLU A 161 0.24 -14.44 1.09
CA GLU A 161 0.84 -15.20 -0.01
C GLU A 161 0.07 -15.01 -1.33
N ASP A 162 -1.26 -14.86 -1.26
CA ASP A 162 -2.08 -14.55 -2.44
C ASP A 162 -1.74 -13.15 -2.96
N HIS A 163 -1.54 -12.18 -2.05
CA HIS A 163 -1.07 -10.85 -2.43
C HIS A 163 0.33 -10.90 -3.05
N CYS A 164 1.27 -11.65 -2.47
CA CYS A 164 2.60 -11.84 -3.07
C CYS A 164 2.52 -12.46 -4.47
N SER A 165 1.63 -13.44 -4.66
CA SER A 165 1.36 -14.05 -5.97
C SER A 165 0.82 -13.05 -6.98
N ALA A 166 -0.10 -12.17 -6.56
CA ALA A 166 -0.63 -11.10 -7.39
C ALA A 166 0.48 -10.10 -7.78
N ILE A 167 1.29 -9.63 -6.80
CA ILE A 167 2.44 -8.75 -7.07
C ILE A 167 3.38 -9.39 -8.10
N TRP A 168 3.71 -10.66 -7.94
CA TRP A 168 4.57 -11.38 -8.88
C TRP A 168 3.97 -11.44 -10.29
N LYS A 169 2.67 -11.72 -10.42
CA LYS A 169 1.98 -11.70 -11.71
C LYS A 169 1.99 -10.30 -12.35
N ILE A 170 1.71 -9.26 -11.56
CA ILE A 170 1.73 -7.88 -12.05
C ILE A 170 3.15 -7.49 -12.48
N LEU A 171 4.16 -7.81 -11.67
CA LEU A 171 5.56 -7.52 -11.97
C LEU A 171 6.02 -8.17 -13.27
N THR A 172 5.60 -9.41 -13.55
CA THR A 172 6.08 -10.21 -14.67
C THR A 172 5.22 -10.11 -15.93
N LYS A 173 3.90 -9.90 -15.77
CA LYS A 173 2.92 -9.95 -16.87
C LYS A 173 2.01 -8.73 -16.96
N GLY A 174 2.03 -7.83 -15.97
CA GLY A 174 1.20 -6.63 -15.95
C GLY A 174 1.54 -5.68 -17.10
N LYS A 175 0.53 -4.99 -17.63
CA LYS A 175 0.71 -3.94 -18.62
C LYS A 175 1.29 -2.70 -17.95
N TYR A 176 2.20 -2.03 -18.64
CA TYR A 176 2.77 -0.77 -18.17
C TYR A 176 1.69 0.32 -18.08
N ALA A 177 1.88 1.23 -17.13
CA ALA A 177 0.99 2.35 -16.81
C ALA A 177 -0.41 1.95 -16.32
N GLU A 178 -0.61 0.67 -15.98
CA GLU A 178 -1.88 0.17 -15.45
C GLU A 178 -1.89 0.09 -13.92
N THR A 179 -3.09 0.25 -13.36
CA THR A 179 -3.40 0.04 -11.95
C THR A 179 -4.22 -1.25 -11.80
N TYR A 180 -3.96 -1.98 -10.73
CA TYR A 180 -4.61 -3.25 -10.42
C TYR A 180 -5.20 -3.21 -9.03
N LEU A 181 -6.49 -3.49 -8.88
CA LEU A 181 -7.06 -3.77 -7.56
C LEU A 181 -6.77 -5.21 -7.17
N VAL A 182 -6.27 -5.39 -5.95
CA VAL A 182 -5.89 -6.71 -5.42
C VAL A 182 -6.65 -6.95 -4.11
N GLY A 183 -7.72 -7.71 -4.19
CA GLY A 183 -8.57 -8.11 -3.08
C GLY A 183 -8.99 -9.58 -3.22
N SER A 184 -9.66 -10.11 -2.21
CA SER A 184 -10.09 -11.51 -2.18
C SER A 184 -11.61 -11.69 -2.25
N ASN A 185 -12.39 -10.62 -2.24
CA ASN A 185 -13.84 -10.62 -2.07
C ASN A 185 -14.29 -11.34 -0.77
N CYS A 186 -13.51 -11.15 0.30
CA CYS A 186 -13.76 -11.71 1.62
C CYS A 186 -14.03 -10.57 2.61
N GLU A 187 -15.13 -9.84 2.37
CA GLU A 187 -15.54 -8.73 3.22
C GLU A 187 -16.09 -9.25 4.55
N LYS A 188 -15.57 -8.70 5.65
CA LYS A 188 -15.98 -8.97 7.03
C LYS A 188 -16.09 -7.68 7.81
N THR A 189 -17.05 -7.64 8.73
CA THR A 189 -17.04 -6.63 9.79
C THR A 189 -15.97 -6.96 10.82
N ASN A 190 -15.53 -5.96 11.60
CA ASN A 190 -14.57 -6.24 12.69
C ASN A 190 -15.14 -7.17 13.77
N LEU A 191 -16.47 -7.30 13.88
CA LEU A 191 -17.12 -8.23 14.81
C LEU A 191 -17.15 -9.67 14.30
N GLU A 192 -17.22 -9.91 13.00
CA GLU A 192 -17.17 -11.24 12.37
C GLU A 192 -15.78 -11.83 12.39
#